data_30f993e889cc81239b8b8e5d7cf4bd1c
#
_entry.id   30f993e889cc81239b8b8e5d7cf4bd1c
#
_cell.length_a   1.000
_cell.length_b   1.000
_cell.length_c   1.000
_cell.angle_alpha   90.00
_cell.angle_beta   90.00
_cell.angle_gamma   90.00
#
_symmetry.space_group_name_H-M   'P 1'
#
loop_
_entity.id
_entity.type
_entity.pdbx_description
1 polymer ?
#
loop_
_entity_poly.entity_id
_entity_poly.type
_entity_poly.pdbx_seq_one_letter_code
_entity_poly.pdbx_strand_id
1 'polypeptide(L)' 'MKIGIDVGGTKTEGILLDPNGTEIDRKRINTEKSYDGTIKGILSIINHF' A
#
# COMPACT_ATOMS: atom_id res chain seq x y z
N MET A 1 -8.01 -12.36 -4.63
CA MET A 1 -7.76 -11.16 -3.80
C MET A 1 -7.03 -10.10 -4.60
N LYS A 2 -7.26 -8.84 -4.27
CA LYS A 2 -6.61 -7.72 -4.94
C LYS A 2 -5.97 -6.80 -3.92
N ILE A 3 -4.83 -6.23 -4.29
CA ILE A 3 -4.17 -5.20 -3.49
C ILE A 3 -4.22 -3.91 -4.28
N GLY A 4 -4.79 -2.86 -3.69
CA GLY A 4 -4.77 -1.52 -4.24
C GLY A 4 -3.74 -0.68 -3.52
N ILE A 5 -2.94 0.07 -4.24
CA ILE A 5 -1.93 0.95 -3.66
C ILE A 5 -2.20 2.38 -4.11
N ASP A 6 -2.28 3.29 -3.14
CA ASP A 6 -2.41 4.72 -3.40
C ASP A 6 -1.18 5.43 -2.86
N VAL A 7 -0.39 6.03 -3.74
CA VAL A 7 0.82 6.75 -3.36
C VAL A 7 0.51 8.25 -3.37
N GLY A 8 0.35 8.81 -2.20
CA GLY A 8 0.15 10.26 -2.04
C GLY A 8 1.47 10.97 -1.73
N GLY A 9 1.39 12.30 -1.64
CA GLY A 9 2.57 13.12 -1.34
C GLY A 9 3.14 12.89 0.06
N THR A 10 2.30 12.54 1.04
CA THR A 10 2.74 12.34 2.43
C THR A 10 2.50 10.93 2.94
N LYS A 11 1.48 10.24 2.42
CA LYS A 11 1.11 8.89 2.86
C LYS A 11 0.96 7.97 1.68
N THR A 12 1.40 6.73 1.86
CA THR A 12 1.17 5.64 0.91
C THR A 12 0.29 4.62 1.62
N GLU A 13 -0.79 4.21 0.98
CA GLU A 13 -1.78 3.32 1.58
C GLU A 13 -2.02 2.11 0.69
N GLY A 14 -2.07 0.94 1.33
CA GLY A 14 -2.44 -0.29 0.66
C GLY A 14 -3.72 -0.85 1.24
N ILE A 15 -4.55 -1.40 0.40
CA ILE A 15 -5.82 -2.01 0.76
C ILE A 15 -5.86 -3.42 0.20
N LEU A 16 -6.19 -4.40 1.04
CA LEU A 16 -6.42 -5.77 0.61
C LEU A 16 -7.91 -5.98 0.45
N LEU A 17 -8.34 -6.39 -0.74
CA LEU A 17 -9.73 -6.64 -1.08
C LEU A 17 -9.96 -8.12 -1.34
N ASP A 18 -11.11 -8.64 -0.90
CA ASP A 18 -11.53 -10.00 -1.25
C ASP A 18 -12.08 -10.03 -2.69
N PRO A 19 -12.44 -11.22 -3.23
CA PRO A 19 -12.96 -11.33 -4.58
C PRO A 19 -14.25 -10.52 -4.83
N ASN A 20 -14.98 -10.18 -3.78
CA ASN A 20 -16.22 -9.40 -3.87
C ASN A 20 -15.97 -7.89 -3.77
N GLY A 21 -14.72 -7.48 -3.57
CA GLY A 21 -14.37 -6.07 -3.43
C GLY A 21 -14.49 -5.53 -2.01
N THR A 22 -14.69 -6.41 -1.02
CA THR A 22 -14.77 -6.01 0.38
C THR A 22 -13.37 -5.82 0.95
N GLU A 23 -13.14 -4.71 1.65
CA GLU A 23 -11.86 -4.45 2.30
C GLU A 23 -11.64 -5.42 3.45
N ILE A 24 -10.52 -6.18 3.39
CA ILE A 24 -10.14 -7.12 4.43
C ILE A 24 -9.12 -6.49 5.38
N ASP A 25 -8.19 -5.72 4.83
CA ASP A 25 -7.10 -5.13 5.61
C ASP A 25 -6.61 -3.85 4.94
N ARG A 26 -5.91 -3.03 5.73
CA ARG A 26 -5.40 -1.73 5.27
C ARG A 26 -4.08 -1.44 5.97
N LYS A 27 -3.11 -0.94 5.21
CA LYS A 27 -1.82 -0.52 5.74
C LYS A 27 -1.46 0.85 5.20
N ARG A 28 -1.10 1.77 6.09
CA ARG A 28 -0.68 3.13 5.72
C ARG A 28 0.72 3.38 6.26
N ILE A 29 1.57 3.95 5.42
CA ILE A 29 2.94 4.34 5.79
C ILE A 29 3.22 5.76 5.31
N ASN A 30 4.29 6.36 5.82
CA ASN A 30 4.76 7.64 5.31
C ASN A 30 5.38 7.43 3.93
N THR A 31 5.09 8.34 2.99
CA THR A 31 5.70 8.31 1.67
C THR A 31 7.14 8.81 1.75
N GLU A 32 8.08 7.99 1.28
CA GLU A 32 9.47 8.42 1.14
C GLU A 32 9.61 9.32 -0.08
N LYS A 33 10.51 10.32 0.02
CA LYS A 33 10.68 11.30 -1.07
C LYS A 33 11.55 10.78 -2.20
N SER A 34 12.35 9.75 -1.98
CA SER A 34 13.19 9.18 -3.02
C SER A 34 12.42 8.10 -3.79
N TYR A 35 12.83 7.88 -5.05
CA TYR A 35 12.25 6.81 -5.87
C TYR A 35 12.45 5.44 -5.21
N ASP A 36 13.68 5.16 -4.75
CA ASP A 36 13.98 3.89 -4.10
C ASP A 36 13.17 3.71 -2.82
N GLY A 37 13.02 4.76 -2.03
CA GLY A 37 12.22 4.72 -0.81
C GLY A 37 10.74 4.46 -1.09
N THR A 38 10.20 5.06 -2.16
CA THR A 38 8.83 4.83 -2.58
C THR A 38 8.61 3.36 -2.95
N ILE A 39 9.52 2.78 -3.74
CA ILE A 39 9.44 1.37 -4.12
C ILE A 39 9.52 0.46 -2.89
N LYS A 40 10.45 0.72 -1.98
CA LYS A 40 10.58 -0.06 -0.74
C LYS A 40 9.32 0.04 0.10
N GLY A 41 8.70 1.22 0.16
CA GLY A 41 7.44 1.42 0.88
C GLY A 41 6.31 0.58 0.30
N ILE A 42 6.17 0.58 -1.02
CA ILE A 42 5.16 -0.24 -1.70
C ILE A 42 5.39 -1.72 -1.41
N LEU A 43 6.65 -2.18 -1.50
CA LEU A 43 6.98 -3.58 -1.21
C LEU A 43 6.69 -3.94 0.24
N SER A 44 6.92 -3.02 1.19
CA SER A 44 6.62 -3.28 2.59
C SER A 44 5.11 -3.45 2.82
N ILE A 45 4.28 -2.70 2.11
CA ILE A 45 2.83 -2.84 2.17
C ILE A 45 2.40 -4.20 1.61
N ILE A 46 2.93 -4.58 0.46
CA ILE A 46 2.62 -5.87 -0.16
C ILE A 46 3.01 -7.02 0.78
N ASN A 47 4.18 -6.92 1.40
CA ASN A 47 4.65 -7.95 2.33
C ASN A 47 3.86 -7.99 3.64
N HIS A 48 3.22 -6.87 4.04
CA HIS A 48 2.36 -6.84 5.21
C HIS A 48 1.13 -7.76 5.01
N PHE A 49 0.60 -7.78 3.80
CA PHE A 49 -0.54 -8.62 3.50
C PHE A 49 -0.13 -10.05 3.17
#